data_f1fd23d89e7ce28c2badcf24a2dd52ce
#
_entry.id   f1fd23d89e7ce28c2badcf24a2dd52ce
#
_cell.length_a   1.000
_cell.length_b   1.000
_cell.length_c   1.000
_cell.angle_alpha   90.00
_cell.angle_beta   90.00
_cell.angle_gamma   90.00
#
_symmetry.space_group_name_H-M   'P 1'
#
loop_
_entity.id
_entity.type
_entity.pdbx_description
1 polymer ?
#
loop_
_entity_poly.entity_id
_entity_poly.type
_entity_poly.pdbx_seq_one_letter_code
_entity_poly.pdbx_strand_id
1 'polypeptide(L)' 'MQTTTATYSISVTTDEGIATFYKTMPTKPTTSKGVKAQNTKLSKWVEKNYPNFTEYEILPAN' A
#
# COMPACT_ATOMS: atom_id res chain seq x y z
N MET A 1 -12.15 -22.63 8.20
CA MET A 1 -12.31 -21.17 8.25
C MET A 1 -11.44 -20.49 7.21
N GLN A 2 -12.02 -19.59 6.49
CA GLN A 2 -11.27 -18.84 5.52
C GLN A 2 -10.68 -17.57 6.10
N THR A 3 -9.42 -17.35 5.78
CA THR A 3 -8.78 -16.09 6.13
C THR A 3 -8.76 -15.23 4.88
N THR A 4 -9.37 -14.08 4.95
CA THR A 4 -9.33 -13.15 3.82
C THR A 4 -8.34 -12.05 4.14
N THR A 5 -7.35 -11.94 3.31
CA THR A 5 -6.34 -10.88 3.44
C THR A 5 -6.29 -10.13 2.12
N ALA A 6 -5.74 -8.93 2.18
CA ALA A 6 -5.54 -8.13 0.98
C ALA A 6 -4.05 -7.80 0.87
N THR A 7 -3.47 -8.10 -0.29
CA THR A 7 -2.08 -7.79 -0.55
C THR A 7 -2.02 -6.62 -1.53
N TYR A 8 -1.16 -5.66 -1.24
CA TYR A 8 -0.99 -4.49 -2.09
C TYR A 8 0.44 -4.40 -2.59
N SER A 9 0.58 -3.95 -3.82
CA SER A 9 1.87 -3.63 -4.41
C SER A 9 2.08 -2.13 -4.26
N ILE A 10 3.19 -1.74 -3.66
CA ILE A 10 3.51 -0.34 -3.42
C ILE A 10 4.78 -0.01 -4.18
N SER A 11 4.68 0.93 -5.11
CA SER A 11 5.84 1.42 -5.84
C SER A 11 6.13 2.85 -5.38
N VAL A 12 7.34 3.08 -4.91
CA VAL A 12 7.76 4.39 -4.43
C VAL A 12 8.89 4.90 -5.31
N THR A 13 8.72 6.07 -5.87
CA THR A 13 9.74 6.71 -6.70
C THR A 13 10.46 7.78 -5.90
N THR A 14 11.78 7.70 -5.91
CA THR A 14 12.64 8.70 -5.26
C THR A 14 13.73 9.10 -6.23
N ASP A 15 14.60 10.02 -5.80
CA ASP A 15 15.75 10.42 -6.60
C ASP A 15 16.67 9.25 -6.92
N GLU A 16 16.64 8.21 -6.11
CA GLU A 16 17.52 7.05 -6.27
C GLU A 16 16.92 5.96 -7.13
N GLY A 17 15.68 6.10 -7.54
CA GLY A 17 15.02 5.11 -8.37
C GLY A 17 13.66 4.70 -7.82
N ILE A 18 13.20 3.53 -8.24
CA ILE A 18 11.89 3.01 -7.85
C ILE A 18 12.08 1.79 -6.96
N ALA A 19 11.42 1.80 -5.81
CA ALA A 19 11.40 0.67 -4.90
C ALA A 19 9.99 0.08 -4.88
N THR A 20 9.89 -1.24 -4.97
CA THR A 20 8.60 -1.93 -4.98
C THR A 20 8.49 -2.85 -3.78
N PHE A 21 7.37 -2.79 -3.09
CA PHE A 21 7.11 -3.57 -1.90
C PHE A 21 5.74 -4.23 -1.99
N TYR A 22 5.58 -5.29 -1.21
CA TYR A 22 4.28 -5.94 -1.06
C TYR A 22 3.89 -5.90 0.40
N LYS A 23 2.67 -5.46 0.65
CA LYS A 23 2.15 -5.39 2.02
C LYS A 23 0.85 -6.17 2.08
N THR A 24 0.72 -7.04 3.08
CA THR A 24 -0.49 -7.82 3.28
C THR A 24 -1.23 -7.26 4.48
N MET A 25 -2.48 -6.87 4.24
CA MET A 25 -3.35 -6.39 5.30
C MET A 25 -4.14 -7.56 5.89
N PRO A 26 -4.41 -7.56 7.20
CA PRO A 26 -5.06 -8.70 7.84
C PRO A 26 -6.50 -8.94 7.42
N THR A 27 -7.16 -7.94 6.85
CA THR A 27 -8.53 -8.10 6.39
C THR A 27 -8.66 -7.53 4.98
N LYS A 28 -9.55 -8.14 4.20
CA LYS A 28 -9.86 -7.67 2.87
C LYS A 28 -11.13 -6.83 2.94
N PRO A 29 -11.07 -5.54 2.60
CA PRO A 29 -12.25 -4.70 2.65
C PRO A 29 -13.26 -5.09 1.57
N THR A 30 -14.54 -4.95 1.92
CA THR A 30 -15.63 -5.25 0.98
C THR A 30 -16.27 -3.97 0.46
N THR A 31 -15.85 -2.82 0.95
CA THR A 31 -16.41 -1.53 0.54
C THR A 31 -15.31 -0.60 0.08
N SER A 32 -15.66 0.39 -0.74
CA SER A 32 -14.69 1.36 -1.21
C SER A 32 -14.15 2.20 -0.06
N LYS A 33 -14.97 2.43 0.97
CA LYS A 33 -14.51 3.16 2.15
C LYS A 33 -13.42 2.38 2.88
N GLY A 34 -13.56 1.07 2.97
CA GLY A 34 -12.55 0.21 3.59
C GLY A 34 -11.26 0.20 2.78
N VAL A 35 -11.37 0.15 1.45
CA VAL A 35 -10.21 0.20 0.57
C VAL A 35 -9.46 1.53 0.77
N LYS A 36 -10.18 2.64 0.83
CA LYS A 36 -9.56 3.94 1.06
C LYS A 36 -8.85 4.00 2.41
N ALA A 37 -9.45 3.40 3.44
CA ALA A 37 -8.83 3.39 4.76
C ALA A 37 -7.50 2.64 4.73
N GLN A 38 -7.45 1.50 4.05
CA GLN A 38 -6.21 0.74 3.92
C GLN A 38 -5.18 1.48 3.09
N ASN A 39 -5.60 2.10 2.00
CA ASN A 39 -4.70 2.90 1.19
C ASN A 39 -4.11 4.06 1.99
N THR A 40 -4.91 4.68 2.86
CA THR A 40 -4.42 5.75 3.71
C THR A 40 -3.34 5.26 4.67
N LYS A 41 -3.53 4.08 5.26
CA LYS A 41 -2.52 3.51 6.14
C LYS A 41 -1.22 3.25 5.39
N LEU A 42 -1.31 2.74 4.17
CA LEU A 42 -0.14 2.46 3.36
C LEU A 42 0.54 3.74 2.90
N SER A 43 -0.24 4.77 2.60
CA SER A 43 0.32 6.09 2.26
C SER A 43 1.15 6.65 3.40
N LYS A 44 0.63 6.53 4.62
CA LYS A 44 1.36 7.02 5.79
C LYS A 44 2.64 6.23 6.01
N TRP A 45 2.60 4.94 5.72
CA TRP A 45 3.80 4.11 5.80
C TRP A 45 4.86 4.60 4.80
N VAL A 46 4.43 4.93 3.58
CA VAL A 46 5.34 5.45 2.56
C VAL A 46 5.96 6.76 3.02
N GLU A 47 5.13 7.68 3.52
CA GLU A 47 5.64 8.98 3.98
C GLU A 47 6.63 8.84 5.12
N LYS A 48 6.39 7.87 6.00
CA LYS A 48 7.25 7.65 7.15
C LYS A 48 8.60 7.06 6.74
N ASN A 49 8.58 6.11 5.81
CA ASN A 49 9.80 5.38 5.43
C ASN A 49 10.54 6.02 4.27
N TYR A 50 9.84 6.79 3.45
CA TYR A 50 10.41 7.43 2.27
C TYR A 50 9.98 8.89 2.22
N PRO A 51 10.46 9.72 3.16
CA PRO A 51 10.03 11.13 3.21
C PRO A 51 10.44 11.92 1.97
N ASN A 52 11.38 11.40 1.18
CA ASN A 52 11.86 12.09 -0.02
C ASN A 52 11.20 11.57 -1.30
N PHE A 53 10.11 10.82 -1.19
CA PHE A 53 9.46 10.28 -2.38
C PHE A 53 8.94 11.42 -3.26
N THR A 54 9.01 11.23 -4.58
CA THR A 54 8.43 12.17 -5.52
C THR A 54 7.03 11.74 -5.91
N GLU A 55 6.81 10.42 -5.97
CA GLU A 55 5.47 9.88 -6.19
C GLU A 55 5.44 8.44 -5.70
N TYR A 56 4.23 7.92 -5.54
CA TYR A 56 4.06 6.52 -5.18
C TYR A 56 2.75 6.01 -5.76
N GLU A 57 2.64 4.69 -5.85
CA GLU A 57 1.42 4.06 -6.35
C GLU A 57 1.13 2.83 -5.49
N ILE A 58 -0.13 2.65 -5.13
CA ILE A 58 -0.59 1.51 -4.34
C ILE A 58 -1.67 0.80 -5.14
N LEU A 59 -1.40 -0.46 -5.51
CA LEU A 59 -2.32 -1.25 -6.32
C LEU A 59 -2.62 -2.57 -5.63
N PRO A 60 -3.83 -3.09 -5.81
CA PRO A 60 -4.13 -4.43 -5.31
C PRO A 60 -3.31 -5.46 -6.08
N ALA A 61 -2.72 -6.40 -5.34
CA ALA A 61 -1.83 -7.40 -5.93
C ALA A 61 -2.45 -8.80 -6.00
N ASN A 62 -3.64 -8.98 -5.42
CA ASN A 62 -4.31 -10.28 -5.52
C ASN A 62 -5.81 -10.16 -5.72
#